data_4e566879b53a94741144cdc9ef210ac4
#
_entry.id   4e566879b53a94741144cdc9ef210ac4
#
_cell.length_a   1.000
_cell.length_b   1.000
_cell.length_c   1.000
_cell.angle_alpha   90.00
_cell.angle_beta   90.00
_cell.angle_gamma   90.00
#
_symmetry.space_group_name_H-M   'P 1'
#
loop_
_entity.id
_entity.type
_entity.pdbx_description
1 polymer ?
#
loop_
_entity_poly.entity_id
_entity_poly.type
_entity_poly.pdbx_seq_one_letter_code
_entity_poly.pdbx_strand_id
1 'polypeptide(L)'
;MILDFCSTIIMMNPIRRIMRGSCIWSYLTLLGTVNISEDGDGMITGVYLPCSNLPAMDQCETSALDEAAKQINQYLAGKRSEFDLDLRYDGSDFRSRVMEELNNIPYGEVRTYRQIAEAIGYPNSSRAVGTACRENPLPILVPCHRVIPSTGGIGNYSGGVSIKRRLLEIEGVHID
;
A
#
# COMPACT_ATOMS: atom_id res chain seq x y z
N MET A 1 -48.78 36.71 23.55
CA MET A 1 -47.58 37.30 22.90
C MET A 1 -46.37 36.63 23.51
N ILE A 2 -45.62 36.02 22.73
CA ILE A 2 -44.36 35.32 22.90
C ILE A 2 -44.47 33.87 22.38
N LEU A 3 -43.85 33.73 21.24
CA LEU A 3 -43.72 32.52 20.46
C LEU A 3 -42.72 31.57 21.14
N ASP A 4 -43.14 30.36 21.41
CA ASP A 4 -42.21 29.27 21.75
C ASP A 4 -41.73 28.59 20.49
N PHE A 5 -40.45 28.70 20.30
CA PHE A 5 -39.71 28.09 19.19
C PHE A 5 -39.56 26.60 19.42
N CYS A 6 -40.16 25.89 18.56
CA CYS A 6 -39.93 24.56 18.04
C CYS A 6 -38.69 23.81 18.59
N SER A 7 -38.95 22.88 19.50
CA SER A 7 -38.05 21.79 19.81
C SER A 7 -38.15 20.73 18.71
N THR A 8 -37.38 20.88 17.65
CA THR A 8 -37.20 19.83 16.67
C THR A 8 -36.32 18.74 17.29
N ILE A 9 -36.97 17.76 17.89
CA ILE A 9 -36.33 16.51 18.25
C ILE A 9 -35.88 15.87 16.96
N ILE A 10 -34.59 15.98 16.68
CA ILE A 10 -33.92 15.13 15.65
C ILE A 10 -33.96 13.72 16.20
N MET A 11 -34.96 12.95 15.75
CA MET A 11 -34.95 11.50 15.92
C MET A 11 -33.69 10.98 15.27
N MET A 12 -32.68 10.69 16.06
CA MET A 12 -31.54 9.91 15.65
C MET A 12 -32.05 8.52 15.27
N ASN A 13 -32.18 8.31 13.98
CA ASN A 13 -32.49 7.01 13.39
C ASN A 13 -31.27 6.10 13.59
N PRO A 14 -31.32 5.03 14.40
CA PRO A 14 -30.16 4.23 14.76
C PRO A 14 -29.72 3.26 13.65
N ILE A 15 -30.21 3.40 12.41
CA ILE A 15 -29.88 2.50 11.29
C ILE A 15 -29.47 3.33 10.06
N ARG A 16 -28.57 4.24 10.24
CA ARG A 16 -27.61 4.57 9.20
C ARG A 16 -26.23 4.19 9.76
N ARG A 17 -25.88 2.91 9.63
CA ARG A 17 -24.49 2.55 9.37
C ARG A 17 -24.15 3.32 8.11
N ILE A 18 -23.61 4.53 8.29
CA ILE A 18 -23.00 5.28 7.21
C ILE A 18 -21.95 4.30 6.71
N MET A 19 -22.19 3.67 5.57
CA MET A 19 -21.12 3.08 4.79
C MET A 19 -20.21 4.26 4.54
N ARG A 20 -19.16 4.40 5.33
CA ARG A 20 -18.09 5.32 5.00
C ARG A 20 -17.63 4.90 3.62
N GLY A 21 -17.77 5.76 2.65
CA GLY A 21 -17.19 5.55 1.33
C GLY A 21 -15.69 5.37 1.48
N SER A 22 -15.06 4.77 0.49
CA SER A 22 -13.62 4.68 0.47
C SER A 22 -13.00 6.07 0.47
N CYS A 23 -12.01 6.29 1.32
CA CYS A 23 -11.32 7.57 1.51
C CYS A 23 -9.90 7.52 0.97
N ILE A 24 -9.41 8.68 0.52
CA ILE A 24 -8.00 8.87 0.14
C ILE A 24 -7.49 10.19 0.75
N TRP A 25 -6.24 10.18 1.25
CA TRP A 25 -5.60 11.38 1.77
C TRP A 25 -4.13 11.47 1.38
N SER A 26 -3.63 12.69 1.29
CA SER A 26 -2.27 13.00 0.85
C SER A 26 -1.35 13.30 2.03
N TYR A 27 -0.20 12.66 2.06
CA TYR A 27 0.81 12.85 3.09
C TYR A 27 2.16 13.21 2.49
N LEU A 28 2.84 14.17 3.12
CA LEU A 28 4.21 14.50 2.77
C LEU A 28 5.17 13.48 3.40
N THR A 29 6.01 12.88 2.59
CA THR A 29 6.99 11.88 3.01
C THR A 29 8.38 12.20 2.48
N LEU A 30 9.38 11.42 2.88
CA LEU A 30 10.76 11.51 2.34
C LEU A 30 10.86 11.12 0.86
N LEU A 31 9.82 10.51 0.27
CA LEU A 31 9.73 10.23 -1.16
C LEU A 31 8.96 11.32 -1.93
N GLY A 32 8.44 12.33 -1.25
CA GLY A 32 7.50 13.32 -1.78
C GLY A 32 6.07 13.03 -1.31
N THR A 33 5.08 13.55 -2.02
CA THR A 33 3.66 13.32 -1.68
C THR A 33 3.24 11.89 -1.99
N VAL A 34 2.82 11.17 -0.98
CA VAL A 34 2.22 9.83 -1.07
C VAL A 34 0.75 9.94 -0.71
N ASN A 35 -0.12 9.31 -1.50
CA ASN A 35 -1.53 9.24 -1.19
C ASN A 35 -1.85 7.84 -0.69
N ILE A 36 -2.69 7.75 0.34
CA ILE A 36 -3.08 6.48 0.95
C ILE A 36 -4.58 6.40 0.92
N SER A 37 -5.12 5.25 0.53
CA SER A 37 -6.56 5.01 0.53
C SER A 37 -6.96 3.91 1.50
N GLU A 38 -8.17 4.04 2.05
CA GLU A 38 -8.83 3.02 2.84
C GLU A 38 -10.23 2.74 2.33
N ASP A 39 -10.80 1.63 2.75
CA ASP A 39 -12.22 1.34 2.59
C ASP A 39 -13.05 1.83 3.80
N GLY A 40 -14.37 1.67 3.70
CA GLY A 40 -15.26 2.09 4.79
C GLY A 40 -15.11 1.32 6.11
N ASP A 41 -14.32 0.27 6.13
CA ASP A 41 -14.02 -0.54 7.33
C ASP A 41 -12.67 -0.15 7.96
N GLY A 42 -11.93 0.79 7.36
CA GLY A 42 -10.64 1.28 7.84
C GLY A 42 -9.45 0.43 7.40
N MET A 43 -9.64 -0.49 6.45
CA MET A 43 -8.53 -1.27 5.89
C MET A 43 -7.82 -0.47 4.80
N ILE A 44 -6.51 -0.46 4.80
CA ILE A 44 -5.71 0.21 3.77
C ILE A 44 -5.81 -0.56 2.45
N THR A 45 -6.25 0.12 1.40
CA THR A 45 -6.53 -0.47 0.09
C THR A 45 -5.59 0.00 -1.01
N GLY A 46 -4.87 1.11 -0.79
CA GLY A 46 -3.92 1.62 -1.78
C GLY A 46 -2.88 2.56 -1.21
N VAL A 47 -1.69 2.50 -1.79
CA VAL A 47 -0.60 3.46 -1.59
C VAL A 47 -0.17 3.96 -2.96
N TYR A 48 -0.30 5.25 -3.20
CA TYR A 48 0.01 5.89 -4.48
C TYR A 48 1.27 6.73 -4.31
N LEU A 49 2.35 6.27 -4.91
CA LEU A 49 3.65 6.93 -4.91
C LEU A 49 3.58 8.24 -5.73
N PRO A 50 4.55 9.15 -5.59
CA PRO A 50 4.60 10.38 -6.37
C PRO A 50 4.43 10.12 -7.88
N CYS A 51 3.67 10.97 -8.55
CA CYS A 51 3.34 10.86 -9.99
C CYS A 51 2.41 9.68 -10.38
N SER A 52 1.83 8.95 -9.43
CA SER A 52 0.78 7.97 -9.72
C SER A 52 -0.54 8.66 -10.08
N ASN A 53 -1.33 8.04 -10.96
CA ASN A 53 -2.71 8.44 -11.16
C ASN A 53 -3.55 8.06 -9.94
N LEU A 54 -4.35 9.00 -9.45
CA LEU A 54 -5.20 8.77 -8.29
C LEU A 54 -6.60 8.32 -8.74
N PRO A 55 -7.22 7.39 -8.02
CA PRO A 55 -8.62 7.05 -8.24
C PRO A 55 -9.54 8.20 -7.80
N ALA A 56 -10.74 8.23 -8.36
CA ALA A 56 -11.80 9.12 -7.88
C ALA A 56 -12.37 8.55 -6.57
N MET A 57 -11.99 9.16 -5.44
CA MET A 57 -12.41 8.78 -4.09
C MET A 57 -12.68 10.02 -3.26
N ASP A 58 -13.43 9.87 -2.18
CA ASP A 58 -13.67 10.96 -1.24
C ASP A 58 -12.37 11.37 -0.56
N GLN A 59 -12.15 12.69 -0.46
CA GLN A 59 -10.99 13.25 0.25
C GLN A 59 -11.35 13.35 1.73
N CYS A 60 -10.81 12.46 2.54
CA CYS A 60 -11.03 12.48 3.99
C CYS A 60 -9.82 11.91 4.73
N GLU A 61 -9.47 12.57 5.81
CA GLU A 61 -8.45 12.15 6.74
C GLU A 61 -9.08 11.26 7.81
N THR A 62 -8.47 10.12 8.08
CA THR A 62 -8.96 9.16 9.07
C THR A 62 -7.80 8.67 9.93
N SER A 63 -8.12 8.13 11.10
CA SER A 63 -7.10 7.59 12.00
C SER A 63 -6.32 6.42 11.39
N ALA A 64 -6.93 5.61 10.51
CA ALA A 64 -6.27 4.52 9.84
C ALA A 64 -5.26 5.04 8.79
N LEU A 65 -5.64 6.07 8.02
CA LEU A 65 -4.75 6.73 7.06
C LEU A 65 -3.58 7.43 7.76
N ASP A 66 -3.83 8.11 8.89
CA ASP A 66 -2.79 8.76 9.69
C ASP A 66 -1.78 7.76 10.25
N GLU A 67 -2.26 6.64 10.79
CA GLU A 67 -1.37 5.59 11.30
C GLU A 67 -0.56 4.94 10.18
N ALA A 68 -1.17 4.70 9.00
CA ALA A 68 -0.44 4.19 7.83
C ALA A 68 0.65 5.16 7.37
N ALA A 69 0.34 6.45 7.28
CA ALA A 69 1.31 7.48 6.91
C ALA A 69 2.45 7.60 7.93
N LYS A 70 2.15 7.53 9.21
CA LYS A 70 3.13 7.53 10.30
C LYS A 70 4.06 6.33 10.19
N GLN A 71 3.54 5.12 9.97
CA GLN A 71 4.34 3.91 9.83
C GLN A 71 5.21 3.96 8.57
N ILE A 72 4.68 4.43 7.43
CA ILE A 72 5.47 4.64 6.21
C ILE A 72 6.59 5.64 6.46
N ASN A 73 6.34 6.78 7.12
CA ASN A 73 7.37 7.74 7.44
C ASN A 73 8.45 7.19 8.39
N GLN A 74 8.08 6.36 9.38
CA GLN A 74 9.01 5.66 10.24
C GLN A 74 9.90 4.69 9.45
N TYR A 75 9.31 3.93 8.53
CA TYR A 75 10.04 3.03 7.63
C TYR A 75 11.04 3.80 6.74
N LEU A 76 10.58 4.86 6.09
CA LEU A 76 11.43 5.71 5.25
C LEU A 76 12.57 6.40 6.01
N ALA A 77 12.40 6.59 7.32
CA ALA A 77 13.44 7.11 8.21
C ALA A 77 14.36 6.00 8.80
N GLY A 78 14.19 4.73 8.38
CA GLY A 78 14.95 3.58 8.89
C GLY A 78 14.64 3.22 10.35
N LYS A 79 13.49 3.64 10.88
CA LYS A 79 13.06 3.42 12.27
C LYS A 79 12.06 2.27 12.43
N ARG A 80 11.65 1.66 11.32
CA ARG A 80 10.67 0.58 11.27
C ARG A 80 11.04 -0.38 10.16
N SER A 81 10.89 -1.68 10.40
CA SER A 81 11.13 -2.76 9.44
C SER A 81 9.86 -3.53 9.05
N GLU A 82 8.81 -3.43 9.86
CA GLU A 82 7.55 -4.15 9.70
C GLU A 82 6.37 -3.20 9.84
N PHE A 83 5.24 -3.54 9.22
CA PHE A 83 4.01 -2.76 9.28
C PHE A 83 2.95 -3.51 10.09
N ASP A 84 2.26 -2.78 10.96
CA ASP A 84 1.13 -3.26 11.76
C ASP A 84 -0.12 -2.50 11.29
N LEU A 85 -0.67 -2.93 10.16
CA LEU A 85 -1.79 -2.31 9.46
C LEU A 85 -2.70 -3.38 8.87
N ASP A 86 -4.00 -3.15 8.96
CA ASP A 86 -4.98 -3.97 8.28
C ASP A 86 -5.00 -3.62 6.78
N LEU A 87 -4.58 -4.57 5.94
CA LEU A 87 -4.47 -4.39 4.51
C LEU A 87 -5.56 -5.17 3.78
N ARG A 88 -6.16 -4.56 2.76
CA ARG A 88 -7.08 -5.25 1.84
C ARG A 88 -6.65 -5.02 0.41
N TYR A 89 -6.50 -6.09 -0.32
CA TYR A 89 -6.29 -6.07 -1.76
C TYR A 89 -7.03 -7.21 -2.43
N ASP A 90 -7.69 -6.90 -3.54
CA ASP A 90 -8.41 -7.89 -4.33
C ASP A 90 -7.51 -8.40 -5.45
N GLY A 91 -7.68 -9.67 -5.80
CA GLY A 91 -6.91 -10.25 -6.87
C GLY A 91 -7.38 -11.67 -7.23
N SER A 92 -6.86 -12.19 -8.36
CA SER A 92 -6.96 -13.61 -8.67
C SER A 92 -6.16 -14.43 -7.65
N ASP A 93 -6.45 -15.73 -7.54
CA ASP A 93 -5.70 -16.65 -6.68
C ASP A 93 -4.18 -16.55 -6.90
N PHE A 94 -3.74 -16.45 -8.17
CA PHE A 94 -2.33 -16.25 -8.50
C PHE A 94 -1.77 -14.94 -7.91
N ARG A 95 -2.51 -13.82 -8.05
CA ARG A 95 -2.07 -12.52 -7.51
C ARG A 95 -1.99 -12.55 -5.99
N SER A 96 -3.00 -13.12 -5.33
CA SER A 96 -3.01 -13.24 -3.86
C SER A 96 -1.80 -14.01 -3.36
N ARG A 97 -1.47 -15.16 -3.99
CA ARG A 97 -0.26 -15.94 -3.66
C ARG A 97 1.03 -15.15 -3.88
N VAL A 98 1.10 -14.35 -4.95
CA VAL A 98 2.27 -13.47 -5.15
C VAL A 98 2.37 -12.46 -4.02
N MET A 99 1.28 -11.76 -3.65
CA MET A 99 1.30 -10.77 -2.57
C MET A 99 1.69 -11.38 -1.22
N GLU A 100 1.15 -12.56 -0.90
CA GLU A 100 1.53 -13.31 0.30
C GLU A 100 3.02 -13.64 0.30
N GLU A 101 3.57 -14.14 -0.82
CA GLU A 101 4.99 -14.47 -0.92
C GLU A 101 5.89 -13.23 -0.87
N LEU A 102 5.43 -12.08 -1.41
CA LEU A 102 6.15 -10.82 -1.25
C LEU A 102 6.29 -10.42 0.23
N ASN A 103 5.23 -10.59 1.02
CA ASN A 103 5.25 -10.29 2.46
C ASN A 103 6.21 -11.21 3.25
N ASN A 104 6.52 -12.40 2.71
CA ASN A 104 7.48 -13.33 3.31
C ASN A 104 8.95 -12.95 3.05
N ILE A 105 9.22 -11.93 2.20
CA ILE A 105 10.60 -11.47 1.97
C ILE A 105 11.02 -10.58 3.15
N PRO A 106 12.03 -10.98 3.94
CA PRO A 106 12.45 -10.19 5.10
C PRO A 106 13.01 -8.81 4.70
N TYR A 107 12.96 -7.88 5.65
CA TYR A 107 13.64 -6.59 5.54
C TYR A 107 15.14 -6.78 5.28
N GLY A 108 15.68 -6.07 4.29
CA GLY A 108 17.09 -6.18 3.90
C GLY A 108 17.42 -7.38 3.01
N GLU A 109 16.42 -8.17 2.60
CA GLU A 109 16.63 -9.26 1.67
C GLU A 109 15.95 -8.99 0.32
N VAL A 110 16.44 -9.66 -0.72
CA VAL A 110 15.84 -9.63 -2.05
C VAL A 110 15.59 -11.05 -2.55
N ARG A 111 14.59 -11.18 -3.42
CA ARG A 111 14.28 -12.40 -4.16
C ARG A 111 14.18 -12.08 -5.65
N THR A 112 14.48 -13.05 -6.48
CA THR A 112 14.26 -12.90 -7.93
C THR A 112 12.80 -13.22 -8.28
N TYR A 113 12.29 -12.65 -9.39
CA TYR A 113 10.97 -13.03 -9.93
C TYR A 113 10.83 -14.55 -10.12
N ARG A 114 11.93 -15.24 -10.43
CA ARG A 114 11.96 -16.68 -10.57
C ARG A 114 11.75 -17.38 -9.23
N GLN A 115 12.45 -16.97 -8.18
CA GLN A 115 12.30 -17.55 -6.85
C GLN A 115 10.87 -17.38 -6.31
N ILE A 116 10.25 -16.21 -6.52
CA ILE A 116 8.84 -16.01 -6.16
C ILE A 116 7.93 -16.97 -6.95
N ALA A 117 8.14 -17.09 -8.27
CA ALA A 117 7.36 -18.01 -9.11
C ALA A 117 7.49 -19.48 -8.67
N GLU A 118 8.69 -19.89 -8.29
CA GLU A 118 8.96 -21.23 -7.76
C GLU A 118 8.28 -21.46 -6.41
N ALA A 119 8.37 -20.48 -5.48
CA ALA A 119 7.80 -20.55 -4.14
C ALA A 119 6.27 -20.69 -4.15
N ILE A 120 5.58 -19.98 -5.05
CA ILE A 120 4.12 -20.07 -5.18
C ILE A 120 3.63 -21.26 -6.01
N GLY A 121 4.54 -22.14 -6.48
CA GLY A 121 4.21 -23.35 -7.25
C GLY A 121 3.99 -23.14 -8.75
N TYR A 122 4.45 -22.01 -9.32
CA TYR A 122 4.36 -21.67 -10.75
C TYR A 122 5.72 -21.34 -11.37
N PRO A 123 6.67 -22.30 -11.47
CA PRO A 123 8.09 -22.03 -11.75
C PRO A 123 8.38 -21.34 -13.09
N ASN A 124 7.46 -21.39 -14.05
CA ASN A 124 7.62 -20.75 -15.35
C ASN A 124 6.91 -19.38 -15.46
N SER A 125 6.43 -18.83 -14.36
CA SER A 125 5.56 -17.66 -14.33
C SER A 125 6.25 -16.35 -13.92
N SER A 126 7.58 -16.24 -14.06
CA SER A 126 8.34 -15.04 -13.65
C SER A 126 7.82 -13.74 -14.28
N ARG A 127 7.33 -13.78 -15.54
CA ARG A 127 6.72 -12.60 -16.18
C ARG A 127 5.37 -12.22 -15.54
N ALA A 128 4.56 -13.21 -15.20
CA ALA A 128 3.29 -12.99 -14.51
C ALA A 128 3.50 -12.45 -13.09
N VAL A 129 4.53 -12.94 -12.37
CA VAL A 129 4.97 -12.35 -11.09
C VAL A 129 5.38 -10.89 -11.27
N GLY A 130 6.15 -10.57 -12.31
CA GLY A 130 6.51 -9.19 -12.63
C GLY A 130 5.30 -8.29 -12.91
N THR A 131 4.26 -8.83 -13.57
CA THR A 131 2.99 -8.11 -13.78
C THR A 131 2.27 -7.89 -12.45
N ALA A 132 2.16 -8.91 -11.59
CA ALA A 132 1.56 -8.78 -10.26
C ALA A 132 2.30 -7.76 -9.39
N CYS A 133 3.64 -7.74 -9.40
CA CYS A 133 4.44 -6.73 -8.71
C CYS A 133 4.18 -5.31 -9.23
N ARG A 134 4.01 -5.13 -10.55
CA ARG A 134 3.71 -3.82 -11.15
C ARG A 134 2.32 -3.32 -10.78
N GLU A 135 1.38 -4.23 -10.62
CA GLU A 135 -0.02 -3.97 -10.28
C GLU A 135 -0.29 -4.03 -8.77
N ASN A 136 0.75 -4.10 -7.95
CA ASN A 136 0.62 -4.05 -6.50
C ASN A 136 -0.03 -2.74 -6.06
N PRO A 137 -1.21 -2.77 -5.44
CA PRO A 137 -1.90 -1.55 -4.98
C PRO A 137 -1.29 -0.96 -3.71
N LEU A 138 -0.45 -1.72 -3.00
CA LEU A 138 0.10 -1.38 -1.69
C LEU A 138 1.64 -1.34 -1.69
N PRO A 139 2.29 -0.62 -2.65
CA PRO A 139 3.75 -0.54 -2.65
C PRO A 139 4.26 0.00 -1.32
N ILE A 140 5.44 -0.42 -0.91
CA ILE A 140 6.06 -0.23 0.41
C ILE A 140 5.48 -1.19 1.45
N LEU A 141 4.17 -1.18 1.68
CA LEU A 141 3.50 -2.05 2.65
C LEU A 141 3.60 -3.53 2.23
N VAL A 142 3.37 -3.82 0.94
CA VAL A 142 3.68 -5.11 0.32
C VAL A 142 4.97 -4.93 -0.49
N PRO A 143 6.10 -5.54 -0.09
CA PRO A 143 7.43 -5.12 -0.49
C PRO A 143 7.86 -5.63 -1.88
N CYS A 144 7.11 -5.29 -2.94
CA CYS A 144 7.46 -5.64 -4.31
C CYS A 144 8.78 -5.01 -4.79
N HIS A 145 9.31 -4.00 -4.10
CA HIS A 145 10.64 -3.44 -4.34
C HIS A 145 11.79 -4.42 -4.01
N ARG A 146 11.55 -5.43 -3.16
CA ARG A 146 12.52 -6.50 -2.83
C ARG A 146 12.64 -7.56 -3.93
N VAL A 147 11.86 -7.45 -5.04
CA VAL A 147 11.95 -8.40 -6.14
C VAL A 147 12.79 -7.83 -7.28
N ILE A 148 13.81 -8.59 -7.69
CA ILE A 148 14.81 -8.19 -8.70
C ILE A 148 14.89 -9.20 -9.85
N PRO A 149 15.44 -8.81 -11.01
CA PRO A 149 15.73 -9.75 -12.10
C PRO A 149 16.81 -10.76 -11.74
N SER A 150 16.70 -12.00 -12.22
CA SER A 150 17.76 -13.03 -12.06
C SER A 150 19.02 -12.73 -12.87
N THR A 151 18.95 -11.82 -13.84
CA THR A 151 20.08 -11.37 -14.65
C THR A 151 20.94 -10.32 -13.95
N GLY A 152 20.57 -9.92 -12.73
CA GLY A 152 21.21 -8.82 -12.01
C GLY A 152 20.54 -7.47 -12.28
N GLY A 153 21.00 -6.45 -11.54
CA GLY A 153 20.46 -5.09 -11.61
C GLY A 153 19.13 -4.91 -10.85
N ILE A 154 18.73 -3.65 -10.72
CA ILE A 154 17.60 -3.28 -9.88
C ILE A 154 16.22 -3.63 -10.49
N GLY A 155 16.12 -3.73 -11.82
CA GLY A 155 14.87 -3.97 -12.53
C GLY A 155 13.91 -2.78 -12.50
N ASN A 156 12.69 -2.99 -13.05
CA ASN A 156 11.65 -1.96 -13.11
C ASN A 156 10.86 -1.88 -11.79
N TYR A 157 10.21 -0.75 -11.58
CA TYR A 157 9.32 -0.52 -10.44
C TYR A 157 8.19 0.44 -10.84
N SER A 158 6.99 0.24 -10.31
CA SER A 158 5.82 1.08 -10.65
C SER A 158 6.01 2.53 -10.23
N GLY A 159 6.65 2.79 -9.10
CA GLY A 159 7.02 4.12 -8.61
C GLY A 159 8.30 4.70 -9.23
N GLY A 160 8.93 3.98 -10.18
CA GLY A 160 10.21 4.38 -10.78
C GLY A 160 11.43 3.77 -10.08
N VAL A 161 12.49 3.59 -10.86
CA VAL A 161 13.73 2.92 -10.41
C VAL A 161 14.42 3.68 -9.28
N SER A 162 14.35 5.02 -9.29
CA SER A 162 14.93 5.85 -8.24
C SER A 162 14.29 5.61 -6.86
N ILE A 163 12.96 5.48 -6.82
CA ILE A 163 12.23 5.14 -5.58
C ILE A 163 12.61 3.73 -5.13
N LYS A 164 12.65 2.76 -6.04
CA LYS A 164 13.07 1.39 -5.70
C LYS A 164 14.46 1.34 -5.09
N ARG A 165 15.42 2.04 -5.71
CA ARG A 165 16.79 2.16 -5.20
C ARG A 165 16.79 2.73 -3.80
N ARG A 166 16.06 3.83 -3.58
CA ARG A 166 15.97 4.48 -2.28
C ARG A 166 15.40 3.55 -1.20
N LEU A 167 14.34 2.77 -1.51
CA LEU A 167 13.75 1.81 -0.59
C LEU A 167 14.75 0.70 -0.23
N LEU A 168 15.46 0.15 -1.21
CA LEU A 168 16.48 -0.87 -0.99
C LEU A 168 17.67 -0.34 -0.18
N GLU A 169 18.12 0.89 -0.45
CA GLU A 169 19.17 1.55 0.33
C GLU A 169 18.79 1.77 1.80
N ILE A 170 17.52 2.14 2.07
CA ILE A 170 16.98 2.25 3.44
C ILE A 170 17.08 0.89 4.16
N GLU A 171 16.88 -0.20 3.42
CA GLU A 171 16.98 -1.56 3.94
C GLU A 171 18.43 -2.10 3.99
N GLY A 172 19.43 -1.29 3.59
CA GLY A 172 20.83 -1.69 3.58
C GLY A 172 21.21 -2.57 2.37
N VAL A 173 20.34 -2.67 1.36
CA VAL A 173 20.59 -3.45 0.13
C VAL A 173 21.12 -2.53 -0.96
N HIS A 174 22.32 -2.82 -1.43
CA HIS A 174 22.97 -2.09 -2.53
C HIS A 174 22.98 -2.98 -3.80
N ILE A 175 22.41 -2.46 -4.87
CA ILE A 175 22.35 -3.12 -6.17
C ILE A 175 22.98 -2.18 -7.21
N ASP A 176 23.99 -2.68 -7.89
CA ASP A 176 24.70 -1.97 -8.96
C ASP A 176 23.83 -1.78 -10.23
#